data_9ad2e8d1aa37053572e37b7055a96e19
#
_entry.id   9ad2e8d1aa37053572e37b7055a96e19
#
_cell.length_a   1.000
_cell.length_b   1.000
_cell.length_c   1.000
_cell.angle_alpha   90.00
_cell.angle_beta   90.00
_cell.angle_gamma   90.00
#
_symmetry.space_group_name_H-M   'P 1'
#
loop_
_entity.id
_entity.type
_entity.pdbx_description
1 polymer ?
#
loop_
_entity_poly.entity_id
_entity_poly.type
_entity_poly.pdbx_seq_one_letter_code
_entity_poly.pdbx_strand_id
1 'polypeptide(L)'
;MPNRRSFITNVAGLAAASYLPGAFAQSAPAGESTFARIKRTKVLRIGGVRGQAPYYNKDLASGEWVGFMVDFAKNLAASLNVKLEILETTWGNSVLDLQTRKIDVFFGLNPTPARRETVGFSEPLFNNAFTIVSKKGFAPKTWEELNKPEVKIGVDIGSSHDAMITRVCPKATIVRLEKADDATLALQTGRVDVQVLVWLLALNVLKKNPSLGTMIVPMPLEATSTNIGVPKEDDKAWLEYINKWIVQERAAGKVKSTVLENLQKLSGVRPEDVPPQIPL
;
A
#
# COMPACT_ATOMS: atom_id res chain seq x y z
N MET A 1 24.74 80.72 -2.63
CA MET A 1 23.96 81.58 -1.70
C MET A 1 22.49 81.49 -2.05
N PRO A 2 21.54 81.48 -1.17
CA PRO A 2 21.47 80.98 0.20
C PRO A 2 20.33 79.93 0.38
N ASN A 3 20.46 79.14 1.31
CA ASN A 3 19.88 79.11 2.66
C ASN A 3 18.52 78.44 2.89
N ARG A 4 18.56 77.40 3.69
CA ARG A 4 17.73 77.05 4.89
C ARG A 4 16.25 76.72 4.68
N ARG A 5 15.71 75.68 5.24
CA ARG A 5 15.53 75.39 6.71
C ARG A 5 14.98 73.97 6.88
N SER A 6 15.46 73.33 7.94
CA SER A 6 14.98 72.12 8.57
C SER A 6 13.49 72.17 8.93
N PHE A 7 12.80 71.07 8.76
CA PHE A 7 11.65 70.68 9.56
C PHE A 7 11.77 69.23 9.96
N ILE A 8 12.04 69.04 11.23
CA ILE A 8 11.97 67.74 11.90
C ILE A 8 10.50 67.53 12.24
N THR A 9 9.91 66.50 11.70
CA THR A 9 8.62 66.00 12.18
C THR A 9 8.81 64.55 12.66
N ASN A 10 8.81 64.40 13.97
CA ASN A 10 8.75 63.12 14.65
C ASN A 10 7.41 62.47 14.36
N VAL A 11 7.44 61.32 13.66
CA VAL A 11 6.30 60.40 13.61
C VAL A 11 6.71 59.18 14.38
N ALA A 12 6.14 59.02 15.58
CA ALA A 12 6.20 57.82 16.37
C ALA A 12 5.36 56.74 15.68
N GLY A 13 6.04 55.83 14.94
CA GLY A 13 5.41 54.63 14.37
C GLY A 13 5.30 53.56 15.44
N LEU A 14 4.08 53.22 15.87
CA LEU A 14 3.78 52.02 16.62
C LEU A 14 4.13 50.80 15.75
N ALA A 15 5.18 50.08 16.10
CA ALA A 15 5.44 48.74 15.56
C ALA A 15 4.49 47.76 16.21
N ALA A 16 3.40 47.44 15.53
CA ALA A 16 2.57 46.27 15.87
C ALA A 16 3.34 44.99 15.55
N ALA A 17 3.95 44.37 16.54
CA ALA A 17 4.55 43.05 16.41
C ALA A 17 3.43 42.02 16.19
N SER A 18 3.24 41.60 14.93
CA SER A 18 2.39 40.49 14.57
C SER A 18 3.06 39.20 15.06
N TYR A 19 2.62 38.70 16.22
CA TYR A 19 2.94 37.34 16.64
C TYR A 19 2.24 36.34 15.69
N LEU A 20 2.95 35.87 14.71
CA LEU A 20 2.58 34.63 14.02
C LEU A 20 2.88 33.46 14.97
N PRO A 21 1.89 32.63 15.32
CA PRO A 21 2.19 31.41 16.06
C PRO A 21 2.98 30.49 15.10
N GLY A 22 4.30 30.50 15.25
CA GLY A 22 5.16 29.51 14.61
C GLY A 22 4.69 28.13 15.08
N ALA A 23 4.18 27.32 14.15
CA ALA A 23 4.01 25.91 14.39
C ALA A 23 5.40 25.32 14.62
N PHE A 24 5.80 25.21 15.88
CA PHE A 24 6.96 24.43 16.27
C PHE A 24 6.66 22.99 15.87
N ALA A 25 7.21 22.56 14.73
CA ALA A 25 7.38 21.14 14.46
C ALA A 25 8.28 20.60 15.58
N GLN A 26 7.66 20.05 16.63
CA GLN A 26 8.39 19.37 17.70
C GLN A 26 9.18 18.25 17.08
N SER A 27 10.49 18.41 16.99
CA SER A 27 11.40 17.33 16.65
C SER A 27 11.13 16.16 17.58
N ALA A 28 10.96 14.96 17.02
CA ALA A 28 10.75 13.77 17.83
C ALA A 28 11.93 13.61 18.80
N PRO A 29 11.68 13.27 20.07
CA PRO A 29 12.74 12.95 21.02
C PRO A 29 13.64 11.87 20.45
N ALA A 30 14.96 12.02 20.54
CA ALA A 30 15.90 11.01 20.10
C ALA A 30 15.61 9.68 20.81
N GLY A 31 15.42 8.59 20.04
CA GLY A 31 15.10 7.27 20.59
C GLY A 31 13.61 7.00 20.87
N GLU A 32 12.70 7.92 20.56
CA GLU A 32 11.25 7.68 20.73
C GLU A 32 10.79 6.53 19.81
N SER A 33 10.14 5.52 20.40
CA SER A 33 9.55 4.42 19.60
C SER A 33 8.31 4.89 18.83
N THR A 34 7.98 4.17 17.75
CA THR A 34 6.79 4.47 16.93
C THR A 34 5.52 4.51 17.78
N PHE A 35 5.37 3.55 18.71
CA PHE A 35 4.18 3.50 19.56
C PHE A 35 4.09 4.67 20.55
N ALA A 36 5.23 5.07 21.15
CA ALA A 36 5.29 6.24 22.02
C ALA A 36 4.91 7.52 21.25
N ARG A 37 5.43 7.68 20.03
CA ARG A 37 5.10 8.79 19.14
C ARG A 37 3.59 8.84 18.84
N ILE A 38 2.98 7.70 18.46
CA ILE A 38 1.54 7.63 18.15
C ILE A 38 0.72 8.08 19.39
N LYS A 39 1.06 7.57 20.57
CA LYS A 39 0.36 7.90 21.83
C LYS A 39 0.47 9.39 22.17
N ARG A 40 1.65 9.98 21.98
CA ARG A 40 1.93 11.39 22.25
C ARG A 40 1.26 12.32 21.24
N THR A 41 1.41 12.04 19.94
CA THR A 41 0.91 12.92 18.88
C THR A 41 -0.58 12.74 18.60
N LYS A 42 -1.16 11.62 19.04
CA LYS A 42 -2.53 11.21 18.70
C LYS A 42 -2.78 11.09 17.20
N VAL A 43 -1.75 10.72 16.45
CA VAL A 43 -1.80 10.54 14.99
C VAL A 43 -1.18 9.19 14.61
N LEU A 44 -1.93 8.39 13.84
CA LEU A 44 -1.47 7.19 13.13
C LEU A 44 -1.25 7.53 11.67
N ARG A 45 -0.02 7.41 11.19
CA ARG A 45 0.33 7.65 9.78
C ARG A 45 0.46 6.32 9.05
N ILE A 46 -0.29 6.17 7.96
CA ILE A 46 -0.19 4.98 7.10
C ILE A 46 0.20 5.36 5.68
N GLY A 47 0.75 4.43 4.94
CA GLY A 47 0.88 4.56 3.49
C GLY A 47 -0.38 4.07 2.77
N GLY A 48 -0.73 4.71 1.64
CA GLY A 48 -1.80 4.29 0.76
C GLY A 48 -1.32 4.24 -0.69
N VAL A 49 -1.71 3.19 -1.44
CA VAL A 49 -1.32 3.01 -2.84
C VAL A 49 -2.54 3.25 -3.73
N ARG A 50 -2.48 4.30 -4.54
CA ARG A 50 -3.58 4.65 -5.44
C ARG A 50 -3.78 3.58 -6.53
N GLY A 51 -5.04 3.38 -6.95
CA GLY A 51 -5.36 2.49 -8.06
C GLY A 51 -5.32 0.99 -7.71
N GLN A 52 -5.21 0.63 -6.43
CA GLN A 52 -5.07 -0.74 -5.96
C GLN A 52 -6.36 -1.27 -5.32
N ALA A 53 -7.53 -0.91 -5.87
CA ALA A 53 -8.79 -1.50 -5.40
C ALA A 53 -8.75 -3.04 -5.53
N PRO A 54 -9.32 -3.78 -4.60
CA PRO A 54 -10.07 -3.37 -3.41
C PRO A 54 -9.21 -3.06 -2.17
N TYR A 55 -7.86 -3.16 -2.26
CA TYR A 55 -6.93 -2.84 -1.15
C TYR A 55 -6.98 -1.37 -0.79
N TYR A 56 -6.63 -0.52 -1.74
CA TYR A 56 -6.58 0.93 -1.64
C TYR A 56 -7.11 1.56 -2.91
N ASN A 57 -7.89 2.59 -2.78
CA ASN A 57 -8.22 3.48 -3.88
C ASN A 57 -8.37 4.90 -3.35
N LYS A 58 -7.97 5.88 -4.16
CA LYS A 58 -8.19 7.29 -3.86
C LYS A 58 -9.13 7.85 -4.90
N ASP A 59 -10.27 8.33 -4.45
CA ASP A 59 -11.17 9.09 -5.30
C ASP A 59 -10.51 10.42 -5.68
N LEU A 60 -10.35 10.65 -6.97
CA LEU A 60 -9.63 11.83 -7.47
C LEU A 60 -10.43 13.12 -7.35
N ALA A 61 -11.76 13.04 -7.28
CA ALA A 61 -12.62 14.21 -7.16
C ALA A 61 -12.73 14.68 -5.71
N SER A 62 -12.94 13.75 -4.77
CA SER A 62 -13.08 14.05 -3.34
C SER A 62 -11.75 14.00 -2.58
N GLY A 63 -10.75 13.31 -3.11
CA GLY A 63 -9.51 13.00 -2.41
C GLY A 63 -9.63 11.92 -1.34
N GLU A 64 -10.81 11.30 -1.21
CA GLU A 64 -11.09 10.30 -0.20
C GLU A 64 -10.39 8.98 -0.49
N TRP A 65 -9.82 8.36 0.56
CA TRP A 65 -9.28 7.03 0.51
C TRP A 65 -10.32 5.99 0.92
N VAL A 66 -10.44 4.94 0.10
CA VAL A 66 -11.34 3.79 0.31
C VAL A 66 -10.60 2.48 0.05
N GLY A 67 -11.17 1.37 0.52
CA GLY A 67 -10.60 0.03 0.37
C GLY A 67 -10.44 -0.66 1.72
N PHE A 68 -10.37 -1.99 1.71
CA PHE A 68 -10.36 -2.73 2.98
C PHE A 68 -9.11 -2.46 3.84
N MET A 69 -7.97 -2.09 3.26
CA MET A 69 -6.81 -1.68 4.04
C MET A 69 -7.01 -0.31 4.71
N VAL A 70 -7.77 0.57 4.07
CA VAL A 70 -8.18 1.84 4.66
C VAL A 70 -9.16 1.62 5.82
N ASP A 71 -10.11 0.68 5.65
CA ASP A 71 -11.08 0.36 6.69
C ASP A 71 -10.41 -0.31 7.90
N PHE A 72 -9.45 -1.22 7.68
CA PHE A 72 -8.60 -1.75 8.75
C PHE A 72 -7.82 -0.65 9.47
N ALA A 73 -7.24 0.29 8.72
CA ALA A 73 -6.51 1.41 9.31
C ALA A 73 -7.40 2.34 10.13
N LYS A 74 -8.62 2.63 9.66
CA LYS A 74 -9.63 3.39 10.42
C LYS A 74 -10.00 2.67 11.72
N ASN A 75 -10.20 1.34 11.66
CA ASN A 75 -10.51 0.53 12.84
C ASN A 75 -9.33 0.53 13.84
N LEU A 76 -8.09 0.34 13.37
CA LEU A 76 -6.91 0.40 14.23
C LEU A 76 -6.73 1.79 14.87
N ALA A 77 -6.92 2.87 14.11
CA ALA A 77 -6.86 4.22 14.63
C ALA A 77 -7.94 4.51 15.70
N ALA A 78 -9.16 4.00 15.47
CA ALA A 78 -10.25 4.09 16.42
C ALA A 78 -9.93 3.34 17.72
N SER A 79 -9.35 2.14 17.65
CA SER A 79 -8.95 1.36 18.83
C SER A 79 -7.90 2.05 19.70
N LEU A 80 -7.10 2.93 19.08
CA LEU A 80 -6.08 3.75 19.75
C LEU A 80 -6.60 5.13 20.18
N ASN A 81 -7.81 5.52 19.76
CA ASN A 81 -8.36 6.85 19.91
C ASN A 81 -7.41 7.93 19.35
N VAL A 82 -7.00 7.76 18.09
CA VAL A 82 -6.08 8.68 17.38
C VAL A 82 -6.63 9.03 16.00
N LYS A 83 -6.15 10.15 15.45
CA LYS A 83 -6.44 10.58 14.08
C LYS A 83 -5.67 9.69 13.09
N LEU A 84 -6.31 9.31 11.98
CA LEU A 84 -5.66 8.62 10.86
C LEU A 84 -5.18 9.65 9.82
N GLU A 85 -3.93 9.50 9.39
CA GLU A 85 -3.36 10.21 8.25
C GLU A 85 -2.84 9.21 7.23
N ILE A 86 -3.21 9.42 5.95
CA ILE A 86 -2.83 8.53 4.85
C ILE A 86 -1.92 9.30 3.89
N LEU A 87 -0.68 8.81 3.74
CA LEU A 87 0.31 9.35 2.83
C LEU A 87 0.35 8.50 1.57
N GLU A 88 0.25 9.14 0.41
CA GLU A 88 0.34 8.44 -0.87
C GLU A 88 1.77 7.91 -1.09
N THR A 89 1.89 6.65 -1.46
CA THR A 89 3.15 5.95 -1.71
C THR A 89 2.97 4.86 -2.77
N THR A 90 4.00 4.03 -2.99
CA THR A 90 3.96 2.82 -3.82
C THR A 90 4.33 1.60 -2.99
N TRP A 91 4.07 0.38 -3.52
CA TRP A 91 4.49 -0.86 -2.86
C TRP A 91 6.01 -0.92 -2.64
N GLY A 92 6.80 -0.43 -3.60
CA GLY A 92 8.26 -0.37 -3.49
C GLY A 92 8.71 0.64 -2.43
N ASN A 93 8.18 1.86 -2.47
CA ASN A 93 8.58 2.94 -1.56
C ASN A 93 8.09 2.75 -0.12
N SER A 94 7.02 1.96 0.10
CA SER A 94 6.47 1.72 1.43
C SER A 94 7.50 1.20 2.45
N VAL A 95 8.46 0.41 1.98
CA VAL A 95 9.54 -0.11 2.83
C VAL A 95 10.45 1.02 3.32
N LEU A 96 10.87 1.91 2.42
CA LEU A 96 11.68 3.09 2.79
C LEU A 96 10.89 4.04 3.69
N ASP A 97 9.59 4.24 3.42
CA ASP A 97 8.73 5.08 4.25
C ASP A 97 8.60 4.55 5.69
N LEU A 98 8.58 3.22 5.87
CA LEU A 98 8.63 2.57 7.19
C LEU A 98 10.01 2.73 7.85
N GLN A 99 11.10 2.48 7.11
CA GLN A 99 12.47 2.59 7.62
C GLN A 99 12.79 4.00 8.11
N THR A 100 12.34 5.02 7.37
CA THR A 100 12.55 6.43 7.70
C THR A 100 11.51 6.98 8.67
N ARG A 101 10.59 6.13 9.16
CA ARG A 101 9.48 6.52 10.05
C ARG A 101 8.60 7.66 9.50
N LYS A 102 8.54 7.79 8.19
CA LYS A 102 7.60 8.68 7.50
C LYS A 102 6.16 8.19 7.70
N ILE A 103 5.97 6.86 7.71
CA ILE A 103 4.74 6.19 8.12
C ILE A 103 5.00 5.27 9.33
N ASP A 104 3.98 5.02 10.12
CA ASP A 104 4.04 4.21 11.34
C ASP A 104 3.67 2.75 11.09
N VAL A 105 2.91 2.52 10.02
CA VAL A 105 2.38 1.22 9.66
C VAL A 105 1.99 1.21 8.18
N PHE A 106 2.12 0.06 7.55
CA PHE A 106 1.66 -0.16 6.19
C PHE A 106 0.84 -1.44 6.11
N PHE A 107 -0.44 -1.32 5.79
CA PHE A 107 -1.34 -2.46 5.65
C PHE A 107 -1.15 -3.15 4.30
N GLY A 108 -1.26 -4.48 4.27
CA GLY A 108 -1.22 -5.25 3.03
C GLY A 108 0.18 -5.54 2.49
N LEU A 109 1.22 -5.35 3.30
CA LEU A 109 2.60 -5.62 2.89
C LEU A 109 2.89 -7.12 2.93
N ASN A 110 3.18 -7.72 1.77
CA ASN A 110 3.59 -9.12 1.71
C ASN A 110 5.06 -9.23 2.15
N PRO A 111 5.40 -10.18 3.03
CA PRO A 111 6.74 -10.34 3.57
C PRO A 111 7.64 -11.08 2.56
N THR A 112 8.46 -10.33 1.83
CA THR A 112 9.57 -10.91 1.04
C THR A 112 10.83 -11.05 1.90
N PRO A 113 11.79 -11.94 1.56
CA PRO A 113 13.07 -12.04 2.29
C PRO A 113 13.74 -10.68 2.47
N ALA A 114 13.92 -9.91 1.40
CA ALA A 114 14.56 -8.60 1.43
C ALA A 114 13.82 -7.59 2.35
N ARG A 115 12.49 -7.60 2.36
CA ARG A 115 11.70 -6.72 3.23
C ARG A 115 11.87 -7.09 4.71
N ARG A 116 11.95 -8.39 5.04
CA ARG A 116 12.14 -8.86 6.43
C ARG A 116 13.49 -8.42 7.04
N GLU A 117 14.47 -8.15 6.21
CA GLU A 117 15.75 -7.62 6.69
C GLU A 117 15.62 -6.22 7.29
N THR A 118 14.69 -5.42 6.78
CA THR A 118 14.65 -3.98 7.00
C THR A 118 13.41 -3.47 7.72
N VAL A 119 12.29 -4.20 7.70
CA VAL A 119 11.04 -3.84 8.38
C VAL A 119 10.49 -5.00 9.19
N GLY A 120 9.71 -4.68 10.21
CA GLY A 120 8.97 -5.65 11.01
C GLY A 120 7.65 -6.04 10.32
N PHE A 121 7.18 -7.26 10.60
CA PHE A 121 5.91 -7.77 10.07
C PHE A 121 5.04 -8.33 11.19
N SER A 122 3.76 -8.01 11.13
CA SER A 122 2.76 -8.64 11.99
C SER A 122 2.54 -10.11 11.63
N GLU A 123 1.75 -10.79 12.45
CA GLU A 123 1.04 -11.99 12.03
C GLU A 123 0.23 -11.71 10.75
N PRO A 124 0.01 -12.72 9.88
CA PRO A 124 -0.78 -12.54 8.67
C PRO A 124 -2.18 -11.98 8.97
N LEU A 125 -2.67 -11.02 8.21
CA LEU A 125 -4.10 -10.66 8.18
C LEU A 125 -4.91 -11.80 7.55
N PHE A 126 -4.47 -12.24 6.37
CA PHE A 126 -5.03 -13.37 5.64
C PHE A 126 -3.99 -13.95 4.67
N ASN A 127 -4.26 -15.15 4.18
CA ASN A 127 -3.44 -15.77 3.14
C ASN A 127 -3.79 -15.22 1.76
N ASN A 128 -2.81 -15.23 0.87
CA ASN A 128 -2.94 -14.73 -0.49
C ASN A 128 -2.24 -15.67 -1.47
N ALA A 129 -2.56 -15.55 -2.75
CA ALA A 129 -1.94 -16.31 -3.81
C ALA A 129 -1.58 -15.42 -4.99
N PHE A 130 -0.45 -15.69 -5.62
CA PHE A 130 -0.08 -15.06 -6.88
C PHE A 130 -0.80 -15.72 -8.03
N THR A 131 -1.28 -14.89 -8.94
CA THR A 131 -1.98 -15.27 -10.16
C THR A 131 -1.43 -14.47 -11.32
N ILE A 132 -1.87 -14.79 -12.51
CA ILE A 132 -1.64 -13.96 -13.68
C ILE A 132 -2.96 -13.55 -14.31
N VAL A 133 -3.00 -12.34 -14.84
CA VAL A 133 -3.96 -11.94 -15.86
C VAL A 133 -3.26 -12.14 -17.20
N SER A 134 -3.78 -13.05 -18.02
CA SER A 134 -3.19 -13.43 -19.28
C SER A 134 -3.99 -12.87 -20.45
N LYS A 135 -3.30 -12.42 -21.51
CA LYS A 135 -3.94 -12.00 -22.75
C LYS A 135 -4.78 -13.11 -23.38
N LYS A 136 -5.76 -12.76 -24.19
CA LYS A 136 -6.57 -13.74 -24.93
C LYS A 136 -5.70 -14.64 -25.81
N GLY A 137 -6.02 -15.94 -25.80
CA GLY A 137 -5.29 -16.93 -26.59
C GLY A 137 -3.97 -17.43 -26.00
N PHE A 138 -3.56 -16.90 -24.83
CA PHE A 138 -2.41 -17.38 -24.07
C PHE A 138 -2.88 -17.87 -22.69
N ALA A 139 -2.79 -19.18 -22.42
CA ALA A 139 -3.36 -19.79 -21.21
C ALA A 139 -2.35 -20.73 -20.52
N PRO A 140 -1.22 -20.21 -20.03
CA PRO A 140 -0.22 -21.01 -19.35
C PRO A 140 -0.78 -21.54 -18.03
N LYS A 141 -0.56 -22.83 -17.76
CA LYS A 141 -1.04 -23.52 -16.55
C LYS A 141 0.01 -23.61 -15.45
N THR A 142 1.27 -23.41 -15.82
CA THR A 142 2.40 -23.52 -14.90
C THR A 142 3.31 -22.30 -15.01
N TRP A 143 4.10 -22.05 -13.97
CA TRP A 143 5.14 -21.03 -14.00
C TRP A 143 6.26 -21.38 -14.99
N GLU A 144 6.52 -22.68 -15.21
CA GLU A 144 7.52 -23.13 -16.17
C GLU A 144 7.13 -22.77 -17.62
N GLU A 145 5.85 -22.80 -17.96
CA GLU A 145 5.36 -22.34 -19.27
C GLU A 145 5.59 -20.85 -19.50
N LEU A 146 5.69 -20.07 -18.41
CA LEU A 146 6.00 -18.62 -18.43
C LEU A 146 7.52 -18.36 -18.43
N ASN A 147 8.33 -19.30 -17.94
CA ASN A 147 9.77 -19.13 -17.73
C ASN A 147 10.57 -19.31 -19.03
N LYS A 148 10.24 -18.50 -20.04
CA LYS A 148 10.84 -18.53 -21.38
C LYS A 148 11.22 -17.12 -21.83
N PRO A 149 12.36 -16.94 -22.55
CA PRO A 149 12.84 -15.61 -22.94
C PRO A 149 11.86 -14.79 -23.79
N GLU A 150 11.05 -15.47 -24.61
CA GLU A 150 10.03 -14.85 -25.45
C GLU A 150 8.81 -14.37 -24.69
N VAL A 151 8.55 -14.87 -23.48
CA VAL A 151 7.40 -14.48 -22.67
C VAL A 151 7.69 -13.18 -21.93
N LYS A 152 6.85 -12.19 -22.14
CA LYS A 152 6.95 -10.87 -21.51
C LYS A 152 5.97 -10.77 -20.36
N ILE A 153 6.49 -10.55 -19.16
CA ILE A 153 5.71 -10.53 -17.90
C ILE A 153 5.73 -9.12 -17.31
N GLY A 154 4.56 -8.49 -17.19
CA GLY A 154 4.41 -7.16 -16.58
C GLY A 154 4.25 -7.22 -15.07
N VAL A 155 4.97 -6.38 -14.35
CA VAL A 155 4.86 -6.21 -12.89
C VAL A 155 5.10 -4.75 -12.49
N ASP A 156 4.59 -4.38 -11.33
CA ASP A 156 4.96 -3.14 -10.65
C ASP A 156 6.28 -3.33 -9.89
N ILE A 157 7.25 -2.45 -10.18
CA ILE A 157 8.61 -2.53 -9.66
C ILE A 157 8.63 -2.50 -8.12
N GLY A 158 9.47 -3.35 -7.51
CA GLY A 158 9.63 -3.42 -6.05
C GLY A 158 8.44 -4.01 -5.30
N SER A 159 7.41 -4.48 -6.00
CA SER A 159 6.29 -5.21 -5.43
C SER A 159 6.68 -6.63 -5.03
N SER A 160 5.80 -7.32 -4.30
CA SER A 160 5.97 -8.75 -4.06
C SER A 160 5.76 -9.59 -5.33
N HIS A 161 5.02 -9.07 -6.32
CA HIS A 161 4.84 -9.67 -7.63
C HIS A 161 6.18 -9.73 -8.38
N ASP A 162 6.91 -8.60 -8.40
CA ASP A 162 8.25 -8.48 -8.98
C ASP A 162 9.24 -9.45 -8.30
N ALA A 163 9.28 -9.44 -6.97
CA ALA A 163 10.17 -10.33 -6.23
C ALA A 163 9.87 -11.82 -6.49
N MET A 164 8.60 -12.20 -6.51
CA MET A 164 8.17 -13.58 -6.76
C MET A 164 8.52 -14.01 -8.18
N ILE A 165 8.12 -13.24 -9.19
CA ILE A 165 8.30 -13.66 -10.59
C ILE A 165 9.77 -13.68 -11.01
N THR A 166 10.59 -12.79 -10.45
CA THR A 166 12.05 -12.79 -10.66
C THR A 166 12.68 -14.09 -10.17
N ARG A 167 12.18 -14.64 -9.05
CA ARG A 167 12.63 -15.91 -8.50
C ARG A 167 12.14 -17.12 -9.30
N VAL A 168 10.87 -17.09 -9.69
CA VAL A 168 10.17 -18.26 -10.26
C VAL A 168 10.38 -18.37 -11.76
N CYS A 169 10.47 -17.25 -12.47
CA CYS A 169 10.65 -17.20 -13.93
C CYS A 169 11.90 -16.39 -14.34
N PRO A 170 13.11 -16.80 -13.91
CA PRO A 170 14.34 -16.04 -14.15
C PRO A 170 14.74 -15.96 -15.63
N LYS A 171 14.19 -16.81 -16.51
CA LYS A 171 14.47 -16.79 -17.96
C LYS A 171 13.51 -15.85 -18.71
N ALA A 172 12.35 -15.51 -18.13
CA ALA A 172 11.36 -14.69 -18.79
C ALA A 172 11.81 -13.23 -18.91
N THR A 173 11.25 -12.52 -19.88
CA THR A 173 11.44 -11.06 -20.02
C THR A 173 10.52 -10.33 -19.05
N ILE A 174 11.04 -9.88 -17.89
CA ILE A 174 10.26 -9.16 -16.88
C ILE A 174 10.25 -7.65 -17.20
N VAL A 175 9.07 -7.12 -17.52
CA VAL A 175 8.85 -5.70 -17.78
C VAL A 175 8.36 -5.03 -16.50
N ARG A 176 9.26 -4.28 -15.86
CA ARG A 176 9.00 -3.55 -14.62
C ARG A 176 8.45 -2.17 -14.92
N LEU A 177 7.31 -1.85 -14.33
CA LEU A 177 6.57 -0.61 -14.53
C LEU A 177 6.39 0.06 -13.17
N GLU A 178 6.23 1.38 -13.16
CA GLU A 178 6.16 2.11 -11.89
C GLU A 178 4.90 1.78 -11.09
N LYS A 179 3.78 1.53 -11.80
CA LYS A 179 2.47 1.25 -11.20
C LYS A 179 1.84 0.00 -11.83
N ALA A 180 1.00 -0.68 -11.06
CA ALA A 180 0.24 -1.82 -11.57
C ALA A 180 -0.73 -1.45 -12.71
N ASP A 181 -1.28 -0.23 -12.71
CA ASP A 181 -2.13 0.26 -13.81
C ASP A 181 -1.34 0.38 -15.12
N ASP A 182 -0.06 0.76 -15.07
CA ASP A 182 0.82 0.80 -16.25
C ASP A 182 1.10 -0.61 -16.77
N ALA A 183 1.21 -1.60 -15.87
CA ALA A 183 1.34 -3.02 -16.25
C ALA A 183 0.04 -3.55 -16.89
N THR A 184 -1.12 -3.12 -16.38
CA THR A 184 -2.42 -3.44 -16.99
C THR A 184 -2.53 -2.84 -18.40
N LEU A 185 -2.10 -1.59 -18.58
CA LEU A 185 -2.07 -0.94 -19.90
C LEU A 185 -1.08 -1.64 -20.85
N ALA A 186 0.07 -2.07 -20.34
CA ALA A 186 1.04 -2.83 -21.13
C ALA A 186 0.47 -4.17 -21.60
N LEU A 187 -0.36 -4.84 -20.79
CA LEU A 187 -1.08 -6.05 -21.19
C LEU A 187 -2.18 -5.74 -22.21
N GLN A 188 -2.95 -4.68 -22.03
CA GLN A 188 -3.98 -4.24 -22.98
C GLN A 188 -3.42 -3.94 -24.37
N THR A 189 -2.24 -3.33 -24.43
CA THR A 189 -1.58 -2.94 -25.68
C THR A 189 -0.70 -4.05 -26.27
N GLY A 190 -0.65 -5.23 -25.64
CA GLY A 190 0.18 -6.36 -26.10
C GLY A 190 1.68 -6.17 -25.90
N ARG A 191 2.10 -5.16 -25.12
CA ARG A 191 3.50 -4.94 -24.74
C ARG A 191 4.03 -6.05 -23.83
N VAL A 192 3.14 -6.66 -23.03
CA VAL A 192 3.39 -7.85 -22.23
C VAL A 192 2.35 -8.92 -22.52
N ASP A 193 2.68 -10.19 -22.24
CA ASP A 193 1.80 -11.34 -22.49
C ASP A 193 0.92 -11.66 -21.29
N VAL A 194 1.45 -11.40 -20.08
CA VAL A 194 0.77 -11.58 -18.80
C VAL A 194 1.13 -10.44 -17.84
N GLN A 195 0.23 -10.17 -16.90
CA GLN A 195 0.51 -9.37 -15.72
C GLN A 195 0.42 -10.25 -14.48
N VAL A 196 1.42 -10.22 -13.61
CA VAL A 196 1.36 -10.93 -12.33
C VAL A 196 0.70 -10.04 -11.28
N LEU A 197 -0.27 -10.60 -10.58
CA LEU A 197 -1.01 -9.96 -9.50
C LEU A 197 -1.39 -11.00 -8.44
N VAL A 198 -1.65 -10.55 -7.22
CA VAL A 198 -2.42 -11.38 -6.29
C VAL A 198 -3.88 -11.43 -6.73
N TRP A 199 -4.56 -12.53 -6.44
CA TRP A 199 -5.89 -12.84 -6.98
C TRP A 199 -6.94 -11.74 -6.80
N LEU A 200 -6.97 -11.05 -5.64
CA LEU A 200 -7.90 -9.94 -5.38
C LEU A 200 -7.73 -8.79 -6.37
N LEU A 201 -6.49 -8.45 -6.69
CA LEU A 201 -6.17 -7.42 -7.68
C LEU A 201 -6.49 -7.90 -9.10
N ALA A 202 -6.19 -9.17 -9.41
CA ALA A 202 -6.48 -9.74 -10.72
C ALA A 202 -7.98 -9.75 -11.03
N LEU A 203 -8.81 -10.13 -10.07
CA LEU A 203 -10.28 -10.07 -10.22
C LEU A 203 -10.77 -8.64 -10.45
N ASN A 204 -10.25 -7.67 -9.71
CA ASN A 204 -10.60 -6.25 -9.91
C ASN A 204 -10.20 -5.75 -11.30
N VAL A 205 -8.99 -6.10 -11.77
CA VAL A 205 -8.50 -5.72 -13.11
C VAL A 205 -9.42 -6.29 -14.19
N LEU A 206 -9.78 -7.56 -14.11
CA LEU A 206 -10.66 -8.20 -15.08
C LEU A 206 -12.11 -7.68 -15.04
N LYS A 207 -12.62 -7.35 -13.85
CA LYS A 207 -13.96 -6.76 -13.73
C LYS A 207 -14.05 -5.39 -14.40
N LYS A 208 -12.98 -4.59 -14.27
CA LYS A 208 -12.88 -3.27 -14.94
C LYS A 208 -12.57 -3.39 -16.44
N ASN A 209 -11.91 -4.47 -16.85
CA ASN A 209 -11.45 -4.71 -18.22
C ASN A 209 -11.84 -6.10 -18.71
N PRO A 210 -13.14 -6.38 -18.97
CA PRO A 210 -13.60 -7.75 -19.31
C PRO A 210 -13.02 -8.30 -20.61
N SER A 211 -12.52 -7.42 -21.48
CA SER A 211 -11.92 -7.80 -22.75
C SER A 211 -10.44 -8.17 -22.66
N LEU A 212 -9.79 -7.92 -21.51
CA LEU A 212 -8.34 -8.04 -21.35
C LEU A 212 -7.83 -9.48 -21.49
N GLY A 213 -8.57 -10.45 -20.92
CA GLY A 213 -8.19 -11.85 -20.94
C GLY A 213 -8.81 -12.63 -19.79
N THR A 214 -8.03 -13.51 -19.16
CA THR A 214 -8.48 -14.36 -18.05
C THR A 214 -7.49 -14.37 -16.90
N MET A 215 -8.01 -14.56 -15.67
CA MET A 215 -7.17 -14.87 -14.53
C MET A 215 -6.84 -16.36 -14.53
N ILE A 216 -5.57 -16.68 -14.32
CA ILE A 216 -5.08 -18.05 -14.19
C ILE A 216 -4.28 -18.14 -12.88
N VAL A 217 -4.43 -19.26 -12.18
CA VAL A 217 -3.61 -19.64 -11.03
C VAL A 217 -2.60 -20.66 -11.52
N PRO A 218 -1.34 -20.27 -11.85
CA PRO A 218 -0.35 -21.22 -12.32
C PRO A 218 0.10 -22.16 -11.19
N MET A 219 0.41 -23.39 -11.56
CA MET A 219 0.89 -24.40 -10.63
C MET A 219 2.43 -24.56 -10.73
N PRO A 220 3.11 -24.95 -9.62
CA PRO A 220 2.56 -25.09 -8.26
C PRO A 220 2.07 -23.76 -7.69
N LEU A 221 1.12 -23.81 -6.75
CA LEU A 221 0.56 -22.60 -6.14
C LEU A 221 1.66 -21.79 -5.43
N GLU A 222 1.91 -20.59 -5.90
CA GLU A 222 2.75 -19.62 -5.22
C GLU A 222 1.89 -18.82 -4.25
N ALA A 223 1.95 -19.20 -2.97
CA ALA A 223 1.21 -18.56 -1.89
C ALA A 223 2.06 -17.51 -1.19
N THR A 224 1.40 -16.53 -0.60
CA THR A 224 1.97 -15.53 0.29
C THR A 224 0.97 -15.16 1.35
N SER A 225 1.41 -14.40 2.35
CA SER A 225 0.52 -13.81 3.33
C SER A 225 0.44 -12.30 3.15
N THR A 226 -0.70 -11.75 3.49
CA THR A 226 -0.91 -10.32 3.59
C THR A 226 -0.77 -9.91 5.04
N ASN A 227 0.24 -9.10 5.34
CA ASN A 227 0.62 -8.68 6.68
C ASN A 227 0.53 -7.16 6.85
N ILE A 228 0.78 -6.71 8.05
CA ILE A 228 1.01 -5.29 8.36
C ILE A 228 2.51 -5.09 8.56
N GLY A 229 3.11 -4.18 7.78
CA GLY A 229 4.50 -3.77 7.95
C GLY A 229 4.62 -2.66 8.98
N VAL A 230 5.68 -2.70 9.80
CA VAL A 230 6.01 -1.68 10.81
C VAL A 230 7.50 -1.33 10.75
N PRO A 231 7.93 -0.17 11.25
CA PRO A 231 9.34 0.10 11.46
C PRO A 231 10.02 -1.00 12.28
N LYS A 232 11.24 -1.36 11.92
CA LYS A 232 12.01 -2.34 12.67
C LYS A 232 12.66 -1.65 13.86
N GLU A 233 12.16 -1.93 15.05
CA GLU A 233 12.56 -1.30 16.30
C GLU A 233 12.88 -2.35 17.37
N ASP A 234 13.68 -1.98 18.39
CA ASP A 234 13.94 -2.83 19.55
C ASP A 234 12.71 -2.91 20.45
N ASP A 235 11.97 -1.80 20.60
CA ASP A 235 10.67 -1.76 21.29
C ASP A 235 9.63 -2.51 20.46
N LYS A 236 9.17 -3.66 20.97
CA LYS A 236 8.18 -4.51 20.30
C LYS A 236 6.73 -4.14 20.61
N ALA A 237 6.49 -3.18 21.48
CA ALA A 237 5.14 -2.84 21.95
C ALA A 237 4.18 -2.47 20.82
N TRP A 238 4.66 -1.83 19.75
CA TRP A 238 3.82 -1.53 18.59
C TRP A 238 3.41 -2.78 17.81
N LEU A 239 4.35 -3.65 17.52
CA LEU A 239 4.10 -4.91 16.82
C LEU A 239 3.20 -5.84 17.63
N GLU A 240 3.42 -5.93 18.94
CA GLU A 240 2.59 -6.72 19.86
C GLU A 240 1.15 -6.19 19.90
N TYR A 241 0.96 -4.86 19.95
CA TYR A 241 -0.37 -4.26 19.91
C TYR A 241 -1.10 -4.63 18.61
N ILE A 242 -0.42 -4.51 17.46
CA ILE A 242 -0.98 -4.87 16.15
C ILE A 242 -1.36 -6.36 16.11
N ASN A 243 -0.48 -7.25 16.56
CA ASN A 243 -0.76 -8.69 16.57
C ASN A 243 -1.97 -9.03 17.43
N LYS A 244 -2.08 -8.43 18.61
CA LYS A 244 -3.26 -8.58 19.47
C LYS A 244 -4.53 -8.07 18.79
N TRP A 245 -4.47 -6.93 18.15
CA TRP A 245 -5.59 -6.38 17.38
C TRP A 245 -5.99 -7.30 16.22
N ILE A 246 -5.03 -7.87 15.46
CA ILE A 246 -5.32 -8.83 14.38
C ILE A 246 -6.08 -10.05 14.92
N VAL A 247 -5.63 -10.62 16.05
CA VAL A 247 -6.30 -11.77 16.69
C VAL A 247 -7.75 -11.43 17.03
N GLN A 248 -8.01 -10.26 17.59
CA GLN A 248 -9.36 -9.80 17.94
C GLN A 248 -10.24 -9.60 16.69
N GLU A 249 -9.73 -8.96 15.65
CA GLU A 249 -10.49 -8.72 14.40
C GLU A 249 -10.80 -10.03 13.66
N ARG A 250 -9.89 -11.01 13.69
CA ARG A 250 -10.14 -12.34 13.14
C ARG A 250 -11.21 -13.09 13.93
N ALA A 251 -11.10 -13.14 15.26
CA ALA A 251 -12.06 -13.81 16.12
C ALA A 251 -13.46 -13.23 15.98
N ALA A 252 -13.57 -11.92 15.69
CA ALA A 252 -14.82 -11.23 15.40
C ALA A 252 -15.34 -11.44 13.96
N GLY A 253 -14.61 -12.18 13.09
CA GLY A 253 -14.96 -12.35 11.68
C GLY A 253 -14.80 -11.10 10.81
N LYS A 254 -14.30 -10.01 11.37
CA LYS A 254 -14.22 -8.70 10.70
C LYS A 254 -13.21 -8.68 9.57
N VAL A 255 -12.12 -9.46 9.67
CA VAL A 255 -11.14 -9.50 8.58
C VAL A 255 -11.81 -10.00 7.30
N LYS A 256 -12.51 -11.12 7.36
CA LYS A 256 -13.19 -11.70 6.19
C LYS A 256 -14.33 -10.81 5.69
N SER A 257 -15.20 -10.32 6.56
CA SER A 257 -16.33 -9.48 6.15
C SER A 257 -15.86 -8.19 5.48
N THR A 258 -14.88 -7.48 6.06
CA THR A 258 -14.34 -6.24 5.48
C THR A 258 -13.73 -6.46 4.09
N VAL A 259 -12.99 -7.57 3.89
CA VAL A 259 -12.43 -7.90 2.56
C VAL A 259 -13.53 -8.15 1.55
N LEU A 260 -14.53 -8.99 1.87
CA LEU A 260 -15.62 -9.34 0.96
C LEU A 260 -16.53 -8.15 0.63
N GLU A 261 -16.86 -7.34 1.62
CA GLU A 261 -17.67 -6.12 1.41
C GLU A 261 -16.98 -5.13 0.45
N ASN A 262 -15.69 -4.89 0.66
CA ASN A 262 -14.93 -4.02 -0.23
C ASN A 262 -14.73 -4.62 -1.63
N LEU A 263 -14.52 -5.93 -1.73
CA LEU A 263 -14.42 -6.63 -3.00
C LEU A 263 -15.70 -6.45 -3.81
N GLN A 264 -16.85 -6.63 -3.20
CA GLN A 264 -18.15 -6.40 -3.84
C GLN A 264 -18.37 -4.92 -4.17
N LYS A 265 -18.15 -4.02 -3.20
CA LYS A 265 -18.42 -2.57 -3.34
C LYS A 265 -17.53 -1.90 -4.38
N LEU A 266 -16.22 -2.20 -4.39
CA LEU A 266 -15.24 -1.49 -5.21
C LEU A 266 -14.91 -2.20 -6.52
N SER A 267 -15.14 -3.51 -6.60
CA SER A 267 -14.80 -4.32 -7.77
C SER A 267 -16.02 -5.02 -8.38
N GLY A 268 -17.18 -5.02 -7.72
CA GLY A 268 -18.37 -5.75 -8.16
C GLY A 268 -18.17 -7.26 -8.26
N VAL A 269 -17.16 -7.79 -7.58
CA VAL A 269 -16.86 -9.23 -7.50
C VAL A 269 -17.61 -9.79 -6.30
N ARG A 270 -18.37 -10.87 -6.52
CA ARG A 270 -19.16 -11.52 -5.47
C ARG A 270 -18.35 -12.64 -4.81
N PRO A 271 -18.69 -13.04 -3.58
CA PRO A 271 -17.98 -14.13 -2.90
C PRO A 271 -17.92 -15.44 -3.70
N GLU A 272 -18.96 -15.75 -4.47
CA GLU A 272 -19.04 -16.93 -5.35
C GLU A 272 -18.14 -16.84 -6.60
N ASP A 273 -17.69 -15.65 -6.96
CA ASP A 273 -16.75 -15.44 -8.08
C ASP A 273 -15.28 -15.73 -7.66
N VAL A 274 -15.05 -15.96 -6.35
CA VAL A 274 -13.71 -16.26 -5.79
C VAL A 274 -13.34 -17.72 -6.13
N PRO A 275 -12.15 -17.97 -6.73
CA PRO A 275 -11.74 -19.33 -7.02
C PRO A 275 -11.64 -20.20 -5.76
N PRO A 276 -12.20 -21.43 -5.75
CA PRO A 276 -12.24 -22.28 -4.55
C PRO A 276 -10.87 -22.74 -4.06
N GLN A 277 -9.84 -22.65 -4.91
CA GLN A 277 -8.46 -22.99 -4.55
C GLN A 277 -7.78 -21.95 -3.65
N ILE A 278 -8.38 -20.77 -3.50
CA ILE A 278 -7.79 -19.66 -2.78
C ILE A 278 -8.43 -19.56 -1.40
N PRO A 279 -7.69 -19.87 -0.31
CA PRO A 279 -8.21 -19.73 1.03
C PRO A 279 -8.36 -18.25 1.43
N LEU A 280 -9.54 -17.87 1.85
CA LEU A 280 -9.86 -16.58 2.49
C LEU A 280 -9.99 -16.75 4.00
#